data_9411f47be7bcf5737c28d4287a25c389
#
_entry.id   9411f47be7bcf5737c28d4287a25c389
#
_cell.length_a   1.000
_cell.length_b   1.000
_cell.length_c   1.000
_cell.angle_alpha   90.00
_cell.angle_beta   90.00
_cell.angle_gamma   90.00
#
_symmetry.space_group_name_H-M   'P 1'
#
loop_
_entity.id
_entity.type
_entity.pdbx_description
1 polymer ?
#
loop_
_entity_poly.entity_id
_entity_poly.type
_entity_poly.pdbx_seq_one_letter_code
_entity_poly.pdbx_strand_id
1 'polypeptide(L)'
;ETARGLEFGTAVIGPREVHDGDVVLPLKVVQRLATDADKAKVEDNAQRRDEAFRLCEEKIAAHGLPMKLVDVEYTFDVNKIIFYFTADGRIDFRELVKDLAAIFRTRIELRQIGVRDEAKLMGGIGCCGRPLCCHSFLGEFDPVSIRMAKEQNLSLNPTKISGICGRLMCCLKYESNCYNGKCNKRKKIKPPVQGSKVITAEGEGKVINLNMQRRSATILLDDRKTIVASWEDVIEKDSEDMQ
;
A
#
# COMPACT_ATOMS: atom_id res chain seq x y z
N GLU A 1 -15.19 16.14 11.88
CA GLU A 1 -15.59 15.42 13.11
C GLU A 1 -15.55 13.91 12.83
N THR A 2 -15.00 13.13 13.77
CA THR A 2 -14.86 11.66 13.64
C THR A 2 -15.56 10.97 14.81
N ALA A 3 -15.59 9.65 14.80
CA ALA A 3 -16.09 8.86 15.95
C ALA A 3 -15.27 9.09 17.25
N ARG A 4 -14.09 9.72 17.14
CA ARG A 4 -13.21 10.06 18.28
C ARG A 4 -13.39 11.51 18.76
N GLY A 5 -14.20 12.32 18.07
CA GLY A 5 -14.42 13.73 18.30
C GLY A 5 -13.85 14.60 17.17
N LEU A 6 -13.51 15.84 17.52
CA LEU A 6 -12.87 16.78 16.61
C LEU A 6 -11.41 16.36 16.38
N GLU A 7 -10.99 16.25 15.15
CA GLU A 7 -9.61 15.90 14.78
C GLU A 7 -9.01 16.96 13.84
N PHE A 8 -7.69 17.11 13.91
CA PHE A 8 -6.93 17.93 12.98
C PHE A 8 -6.48 17.05 11.81
N GLY A 9 -6.62 17.53 10.59
CA GLY A 9 -6.21 16.81 9.39
C GLY A 9 -5.65 17.75 8.33
N THR A 10 -4.83 17.21 7.45
CA THR A 10 -4.28 17.94 6.30
C THR A 10 -4.99 17.49 5.03
N ALA A 11 -5.52 18.43 4.26
CA ALA A 11 -6.10 18.15 2.96
C ALA A 11 -4.99 17.77 1.96
N VAL A 12 -5.00 16.53 1.48
CA VAL A 12 -4.04 16.02 0.51
C VAL A 12 -4.49 16.28 -0.92
N ILE A 13 -5.80 16.25 -1.15
CA ILE A 13 -6.41 16.48 -2.46
C ILE A 13 -7.48 17.56 -2.30
N GLY A 14 -7.55 18.49 -3.25
CA GLY A 14 -8.60 19.50 -3.29
C GLY A 14 -9.99 18.91 -3.60
N PRO A 15 -11.06 19.71 -3.49
CA PRO A 15 -12.41 19.28 -3.82
C PRO A 15 -12.48 18.82 -5.28
N ARG A 16 -13.12 17.66 -5.52
CA ARG A 16 -13.33 17.07 -6.84
C ARG A 16 -14.69 16.40 -6.90
N GLU A 17 -15.26 16.35 -8.09
CA GLU A 17 -16.44 15.54 -8.35
C GLU A 17 -16.06 14.05 -8.38
N VAL A 18 -16.88 13.23 -7.75
CA VAL A 18 -16.74 11.77 -7.72
C VAL A 18 -18.08 11.13 -8.02
N HIS A 19 -18.06 9.92 -8.59
CA HIS A 19 -19.30 9.17 -8.80
C HIS A 19 -19.86 8.68 -7.47
N ASP A 20 -21.18 8.67 -7.33
CA ASP A 20 -21.85 8.22 -6.09
C ASP A 20 -21.44 6.81 -5.66
N GLY A 21 -21.10 5.94 -6.61
CA GLY A 21 -20.62 4.58 -6.34
C GLY A 21 -19.24 4.51 -5.69
N ASP A 22 -18.43 5.56 -5.79
CA ASP A 22 -17.08 5.64 -5.21
C ASP A 22 -17.08 6.27 -3.80
N VAL A 23 -18.26 6.73 -3.34
CA VAL A 23 -18.42 7.41 -2.06
C VAL A 23 -18.62 6.38 -0.94
N VAL A 24 -17.69 6.35 0.00
CA VAL A 24 -17.80 5.50 1.21
C VAL A 24 -18.54 6.27 2.31
N LEU A 25 -19.72 5.81 2.65
CA LEU A 25 -20.53 6.39 3.73
C LEU A 25 -20.17 5.78 5.11
N PRO A 26 -20.33 6.52 6.23
CA PRO A 26 -20.75 7.92 6.33
C PRO A 26 -19.62 8.93 6.04
N LEU A 27 -19.92 9.98 5.29
CA LEU A 27 -18.98 11.06 5.05
C LEU A 27 -18.71 11.83 6.34
N LYS A 28 -17.43 12.13 6.58
CA LYS A 28 -16.99 12.93 7.71
C LYS A 28 -16.89 14.38 7.27
N VAL A 29 -17.63 15.26 7.94
CA VAL A 29 -17.73 16.68 7.57
C VAL A 29 -16.47 17.43 8.04
N VAL A 30 -15.89 18.23 7.16
CA VAL A 30 -14.87 19.22 7.53
C VAL A 30 -15.57 20.40 8.18
N GLN A 31 -15.29 20.66 9.44
CA GLN A 31 -15.96 21.73 10.22
C GLN A 31 -15.49 23.12 9.80
N ARG A 32 -14.19 23.34 9.76
CA ARG A 32 -13.57 24.63 9.42
C ARG A 32 -12.10 24.48 9.06
N LEU A 33 -11.51 25.52 8.52
CA LEU A 33 -10.06 25.65 8.37
C LEU A 33 -9.39 25.77 9.74
N ALA A 34 -8.21 25.16 9.88
CA ALA A 34 -7.41 25.24 11.10
C ALA A 34 -6.82 26.66 11.26
N THR A 35 -6.91 27.18 12.48
CA THR A 35 -6.28 28.43 12.89
C THR A 35 -4.84 28.19 13.35
N ASP A 36 -4.05 29.26 13.52
CA ASP A 36 -2.69 29.12 14.06
C ASP A 36 -2.69 28.64 15.52
N ALA A 37 -3.73 28.94 16.28
CA ALA A 37 -3.93 28.38 17.62
C ALA A 37 -4.17 26.86 17.58
N ASP A 38 -4.87 26.34 16.56
CA ASP A 38 -5.07 24.91 16.39
C ASP A 38 -3.74 24.19 16.04
N LYS A 39 -2.91 24.82 15.20
CA LYS A 39 -1.58 24.30 14.85
C LYS A 39 -0.66 24.26 16.08
N ALA A 40 -0.64 25.32 16.87
CA ALA A 40 0.13 25.38 18.11
C ALA A 40 -0.32 24.28 19.10
N LYS A 41 -1.62 24.02 19.19
CA LYS A 41 -2.17 22.94 20.03
C LYS A 41 -1.74 21.54 19.55
N VAL A 42 -1.68 21.31 18.23
CA VAL A 42 -1.18 20.05 17.66
C VAL A 42 0.30 19.86 18.00
N GLU A 43 1.10 20.91 17.91
CA GLU A 43 2.52 20.89 18.26
C GLU A 43 2.75 20.60 19.76
N ASP A 44 1.99 21.25 20.63
CA ASP A 44 2.03 20.97 22.07
C ASP A 44 1.62 19.52 22.39
N ASN A 45 0.58 19.01 21.73
CA ASN A 45 0.18 17.61 21.87
C ASN A 45 1.27 16.64 21.38
N ALA A 46 2.02 17.00 20.33
CA ALA A 46 3.13 16.20 19.84
C ALA A 46 4.28 16.12 20.86
N GLN A 47 4.61 17.22 21.51
CA GLN A 47 5.63 17.26 22.58
C GLN A 47 5.18 16.42 23.80
N ARG A 48 3.93 16.59 24.23
CA ARG A 48 3.33 15.81 25.34
C ARG A 48 3.28 14.31 25.03
N ARG A 49 3.13 13.93 23.76
CA ARG A 49 3.13 12.53 23.33
C ARG A 49 4.45 11.84 23.68
N ASP A 50 5.58 12.49 23.41
CA ASP A 50 6.90 11.92 23.66
C ASP A 50 7.18 11.75 25.15
N GLU A 51 6.70 12.67 25.98
CA GLU A 51 6.77 12.56 27.44
C GLU A 51 5.86 11.42 27.95
N ALA A 52 4.63 11.36 27.46
CA ALA A 52 3.69 10.30 27.85
C ALA A 52 4.19 8.92 27.44
N PHE A 53 4.87 8.83 26.28
CA PHE A 53 5.48 7.58 25.83
C PHE A 53 6.52 7.07 26.84
N ARG A 54 7.47 7.91 27.24
CA ARG A 54 8.53 7.55 28.21
C ARG A 54 7.96 7.15 29.56
N LEU A 55 7.02 7.95 30.08
CA LEU A 55 6.38 7.64 31.37
C LEU A 55 5.61 6.32 31.32
N CYS A 56 4.94 6.03 30.22
CA CYS A 56 4.23 4.77 30.05
C CYS A 56 5.20 3.57 29.97
N GLU A 57 6.32 3.69 29.26
CA GLU A 57 7.35 2.64 29.21
C GLU A 57 7.94 2.36 30.60
N GLU A 58 8.26 3.38 31.38
CA GLU A 58 8.74 3.24 32.76
C GLU A 58 7.71 2.48 33.61
N LYS A 59 6.43 2.81 33.49
CA LYS A 59 5.36 2.14 34.25
C LYS A 59 5.15 0.68 33.79
N ILE A 60 5.20 0.41 32.48
CA ILE A 60 5.15 -0.96 31.94
C ILE A 60 6.29 -1.80 32.52
N ALA A 61 7.50 -1.25 32.55
CA ALA A 61 8.67 -1.92 33.13
C ALA A 61 8.52 -2.14 34.65
N ALA A 62 8.02 -1.14 35.39
CA ALA A 62 7.79 -1.24 36.83
C ALA A 62 6.75 -2.32 37.22
N HIS A 63 5.70 -2.47 36.40
CA HIS A 63 4.69 -3.52 36.57
C HIS A 63 5.09 -4.88 35.98
N GLY A 64 6.24 -4.96 35.25
CA GLY A 64 6.72 -6.21 34.65
C GLY A 64 5.77 -6.79 33.60
N LEU A 65 5.01 -5.95 32.87
CA LEU A 65 4.01 -6.39 31.93
C LEU A 65 4.67 -6.85 30.61
N PRO A 66 4.32 -8.05 30.08
CA PRO A 66 4.88 -8.58 28.83
C PRO A 66 4.20 -7.92 27.62
N MET A 67 4.34 -6.61 27.48
CA MET A 67 3.79 -5.80 26.40
C MET A 67 4.82 -4.78 25.90
N LYS A 68 4.73 -4.43 24.63
CA LYS A 68 5.57 -3.41 24.00
C LYS A 68 4.69 -2.23 23.63
N LEU A 69 5.01 -1.05 24.15
CA LEU A 69 4.39 0.20 23.72
C LEU A 69 4.87 0.53 22.30
N VAL A 70 3.95 0.92 21.43
CA VAL A 70 4.24 1.23 20.03
C VAL A 70 4.08 2.71 19.75
N ASP A 71 2.98 3.32 20.20
CA ASP A 71 2.70 4.74 19.99
C ASP A 71 1.73 5.27 21.04
N VAL A 72 1.68 6.59 21.16
CA VAL A 72 0.75 7.32 22.02
C VAL A 72 0.07 8.42 21.21
N GLU A 73 -1.24 8.54 21.34
CA GLU A 73 -2.03 9.54 20.61
C GLU A 73 -2.87 10.36 21.59
N TYR A 74 -2.72 11.66 21.54
CA TYR A 74 -3.64 12.60 22.20
C TYR A 74 -4.76 12.96 21.23
N THR A 75 -6.01 12.93 21.71
CA THR A 75 -7.11 13.54 20.93
C THR A 75 -6.90 15.06 20.86
N PHE A 76 -7.38 15.69 19.79
CA PHE A 76 -7.19 17.14 19.58
C PHE A 76 -7.69 18.01 20.74
N ASP A 77 -8.76 17.59 21.42
CA ASP A 77 -9.35 18.24 22.58
C ASP A 77 -8.68 17.84 23.93
N VAL A 78 -7.68 16.95 23.88
CA VAL A 78 -6.96 16.42 25.07
C VAL A 78 -7.86 15.70 26.08
N ASN A 79 -9.07 15.32 25.70
CA ASN A 79 -10.01 14.63 26.58
C ASN A 79 -9.67 13.14 26.77
N LYS A 80 -8.82 12.58 25.87
CA LYS A 80 -8.43 11.18 25.87
C LYS A 80 -6.98 11.03 25.42
N ILE A 81 -6.29 10.06 26.01
CA ILE A 81 -4.98 9.58 25.57
C ILE A 81 -5.13 8.09 25.21
N ILE A 82 -4.67 7.74 24.02
CA ILE A 82 -4.71 6.37 23.51
C ILE A 82 -3.29 5.84 23.45
N PHE A 83 -3.03 4.73 24.12
CA PHE A 83 -1.75 4.04 24.10
C PHE A 83 -1.89 2.78 23.24
N TYR A 84 -1.13 2.72 22.16
CA TYR A 84 -1.08 1.57 21.26
C TYR A 84 0.03 0.63 21.69
N PHE A 85 -0.30 -0.64 21.84
CA PHE A 85 0.67 -1.64 22.26
C PHE A 85 0.51 -2.97 21.54
N THR A 86 1.59 -3.77 21.50
CA THR A 86 1.56 -5.15 21.05
C THR A 86 1.85 -6.10 22.22
N ALA A 87 1.24 -7.27 22.20
CA ALA A 87 1.47 -8.33 23.18
C ALA A 87 1.09 -9.69 22.58
N ASP A 88 1.76 -10.75 23.03
CA ASP A 88 1.51 -12.12 22.56
C ASP A 88 0.23 -12.75 23.12
N GLY A 89 -0.36 -12.15 24.15
CA GLY A 89 -1.56 -12.67 24.80
C GLY A 89 -2.40 -11.60 25.48
N ARG A 90 -3.29 -12.06 26.35
CA ARG A 90 -4.14 -11.19 27.17
C ARG A 90 -3.35 -10.69 28.37
N ILE A 91 -3.29 -9.37 28.54
CA ILE A 91 -2.58 -8.72 29.65
C ILE A 91 -3.57 -8.08 30.59
N ASP A 92 -3.30 -8.17 31.89
CA ASP A 92 -4.03 -7.41 32.93
C ASP A 92 -3.30 -6.07 33.17
N PHE A 93 -3.89 -5.01 32.64
CA PHE A 93 -3.34 -3.65 32.72
C PHE A 93 -4.12 -2.75 33.68
N ARG A 94 -4.93 -3.28 34.62
CA ARG A 94 -5.78 -2.47 35.49
C ARG A 94 -4.97 -1.52 36.36
N GLU A 95 -3.86 -1.99 36.93
CA GLU A 95 -3.00 -1.18 37.79
C GLU A 95 -2.24 -0.14 36.94
N LEU A 96 -1.76 -0.51 35.77
CA LEU A 96 -1.14 0.41 34.82
C LEU A 96 -2.10 1.57 34.45
N VAL A 97 -3.37 1.26 34.15
CA VAL A 97 -4.37 2.28 33.83
C VAL A 97 -4.61 3.23 35.00
N LYS A 98 -4.67 2.73 36.24
CA LYS A 98 -4.82 3.56 37.45
C LYS A 98 -3.65 4.53 37.61
N ASP A 99 -2.43 4.04 37.45
CA ASP A 99 -1.22 4.86 37.54
C ASP A 99 -1.19 5.94 36.47
N LEU A 100 -1.45 5.57 35.21
CA LEU A 100 -1.48 6.52 34.11
C LEU A 100 -2.61 7.56 34.28
N ALA A 101 -3.79 7.15 34.74
CA ALA A 101 -4.89 8.05 34.99
C ALA A 101 -4.61 9.03 36.15
N ALA A 102 -3.89 8.60 37.16
CA ALA A 102 -3.44 9.45 38.27
C ALA A 102 -2.43 10.52 37.82
N ILE A 103 -1.52 10.16 36.89
CA ILE A 103 -0.50 11.07 36.34
C ILE A 103 -1.13 12.06 35.37
N PHE A 104 -1.85 11.57 34.36
CA PHE A 104 -2.33 12.42 33.26
C PHE A 104 -3.66 13.10 33.56
N ARG A 105 -4.41 12.65 34.55
CA ARG A 105 -5.75 13.16 34.94
C ARG A 105 -6.72 13.25 33.75
N THR A 106 -6.58 12.35 32.81
CA THR A 106 -7.30 12.30 31.54
C THR A 106 -7.78 10.87 31.32
N ARG A 107 -8.79 10.68 30.48
CA ARG A 107 -9.28 9.34 30.14
C ARG A 107 -8.20 8.56 29.36
N ILE A 108 -7.79 7.43 29.92
CA ILE A 108 -6.79 6.54 29.31
C ILE A 108 -7.50 5.41 28.57
N GLU A 109 -7.07 5.17 27.33
CA GLU A 109 -7.49 4.03 26.53
C GLU A 109 -6.26 3.25 26.09
N LEU A 110 -6.19 1.97 26.46
CA LEU A 110 -5.16 1.04 26.01
C LEU A 110 -5.71 0.22 24.83
N ARG A 111 -5.03 0.28 23.70
CA ARG A 111 -5.44 -0.41 22.47
C ARG A 111 -4.37 -1.38 22.02
N GLN A 112 -4.67 -2.67 22.08
CA GLN A 112 -3.81 -3.67 21.49
C GLN A 112 -3.92 -3.63 19.97
N ILE A 113 -2.78 -3.57 19.30
CA ILE A 113 -2.67 -3.58 17.84
C ILE A 113 -1.95 -4.85 17.36
N GLY A 114 -2.16 -5.19 16.10
CA GLY A 114 -1.49 -6.34 15.49
C GLY A 114 -0.05 -6.00 15.07
N VAL A 115 0.81 -7.01 14.99
CA VAL A 115 2.22 -6.85 14.56
C VAL A 115 2.38 -6.20 13.17
N ARG A 116 1.39 -6.30 12.30
CA ARG A 116 1.41 -5.60 11.00
C ARG A 116 1.07 -4.12 11.16
N ASP A 117 0.16 -3.79 12.07
CA ASP A 117 -0.20 -2.40 12.36
C ASP A 117 0.96 -1.69 13.06
N GLU A 118 1.69 -2.39 13.94
CA GLU A 118 2.96 -1.92 14.48
C GLU A 118 3.96 -1.61 13.35
N ALA A 119 4.19 -2.56 12.43
CA ALA A 119 5.06 -2.35 11.28
C ALA A 119 4.59 -1.21 10.36
N LYS A 120 3.26 -1.00 10.25
CA LYS A 120 2.66 0.10 9.49
C LYS A 120 2.95 1.45 10.14
N LEU A 121 2.85 1.56 11.46
CA LEU A 121 3.14 2.79 12.21
C LEU A 121 4.63 3.14 12.18
N MET A 122 5.49 2.17 12.45
CA MET A 122 6.94 2.38 12.50
C MET A 122 7.54 2.63 11.10
N GLY A 123 6.94 2.09 10.04
CA GLY A 123 7.50 2.17 8.70
C GLY A 123 8.74 1.31 8.51
N GLY A 124 9.55 1.66 7.51
CA GLY A 124 10.82 0.98 7.21
C GLY A 124 10.92 0.49 5.77
N ILE A 125 11.99 -0.27 5.52
CA ILE A 125 12.32 -0.82 4.20
C ILE A 125 12.07 -2.32 4.20
N GLY A 126 11.36 -2.81 3.19
CA GLY A 126 11.12 -4.24 2.99
C GLY A 126 12.34 -4.98 2.43
N CYS A 127 12.29 -6.32 2.42
CA CYS A 127 13.33 -7.16 1.82
C CYS A 127 13.54 -6.90 0.31
N CYS A 128 12.59 -6.24 -0.34
CA CYS A 128 12.66 -5.80 -1.75
C CYS A 128 13.37 -4.46 -1.94
N GLY A 129 13.88 -3.81 -0.87
CA GLY A 129 14.54 -2.51 -0.92
C GLY A 129 13.59 -1.30 -1.08
N ARG A 130 12.26 -1.52 -1.03
CA ARG A 130 11.25 -0.45 -1.11
C ARG A 130 10.65 -0.17 0.26
N PRO A 131 10.06 1.02 0.48
CA PRO A 131 9.24 1.27 1.67
C PRO A 131 8.18 0.20 1.85
N LEU A 132 7.82 -0.11 3.10
CA LEU A 132 6.82 -1.13 3.41
C LEU A 132 5.49 -0.81 2.73
N CYS A 133 4.91 -1.80 2.04
CA CYS A 133 3.62 -1.66 1.37
C CYS A 133 2.51 -1.21 2.33
N CYS A 134 2.49 -1.77 3.56
CA CYS A 134 1.52 -1.41 4.59
C CYS A 134 1.67 0.03 5.08
N HIS A 135 2.88 0.58 5.08
CA HIS A 135 3.14 1.96 5.48
C HIS A 135 2.82 2.96 4.36
N SER A 136 3.10 2.58 3.09
CA SER A 136 3.02 3.51 1.95
C SER A 136 1.65 3.58 1.29
N PHE A 137 1.11 2.46 0.80
CA PHE A 137 -0.11 2.51 -0.03
C PHE A 137 -1.15 1.43 0.31
N LEU A 138 -0.75 0.31 0.92
CA LEU A 138 -1.65 -0.81 1.16
C LEU A 138 -2.38 -0.62 2.49
N GLY A 139 -3.63 -0.17 2.43
CA GLY A 139 -4.49 0.07 3.61
C GLY A 139 -5.24 -1.16 4.07
N GLU A 140 -5.71 -2.00 3.14
CA GLU A 140 -6.51 -3.19 3.39
C GLU A 140 -5.70 -4.47 3.16
N PHE A 141 -5.99 -5.51 3.94
CA PHE A 141 -5.22 -6.74 3.94
C PHE A 141 -6.12 -7.96 3.78
N ASP A 142 -6.04 -8.56 2.62
CA ASP A 142 -6.63 -9.86 2.36
C ASP A 142 -5.80 -11.00 2.97
N PRO A 143 -6.41 -12.17 3.22
CA PRO A 143 -5.69 -13.37 3.60
C PRO A 143 -4.63 -13.78 2.57
N VAL A 144 -3.43 -14.08 3.04
CA VAL A 144 -2.29 -14.52 2.21
C VAL A 144 -2.03 -16.00 2.47
N SER A 145 -1.81 -16.77 1.40
CA SER A 145 -1.49 -18.20 1.49
C SER A 145 -0.11 -18.51 0.92
N ILE A 146 0.51 -19.60 1.40
CA ILE A 146 1.80 -20.11 0.88
C ILE A 146 1.67 -20.51 -0.61
N ARG A 147 0.47 -20.87 -1.06
CA ARG A 147 0.22 -21.19 -2.46
C ARG A 147 0.57 -20.02 -3.38
N MET A 148 0.26 -18.77 -2.96
CA MET A 148 0.60 -17.57 -3.73
C MET A 148 2.11 -17.41 -3.89
N ALA A 149 2.91 -17.75 -2.88
CA ALA A 149 4.38 -17.75 -3.00
C ALA A 149 4.88 -18.79 -4.01
N LYS A 150 4.25 -19.99 -4.05
CA LYS A 150 4.56 -21.01 -5.06
C LYS A 150 4.21 -20.56 -6.47
N GLU A 151 3.03 -19.96 -6.67
CA GLU A 151 2.58 -19.44 -7.96
C GLU A 151 3.49 -18.33 -8.49
N GLN A 152 4.12 -17.57 -7.59
CA GLN A 152 5.09 -16.52 -7.91
C GLN A 152 6.53 -17.02 -7.99
N ASN A 153 6.76 -18.35 -7.94
CA ASN A 153 8.07 -18.99 -8.00
C ASN A 153 9.06 -18.49 -6.93
N LEU A 154 8.57 -18.12 -5.75
CA LEU A 154 9.40 -17.71 -4.64
C LEU A 154 9.87 -18.93 -3.83
N SER A 155 11.11 -18.86 -3.33
CA SER A 155 11.62 -19.83 -2.37
C SER A 155 10.74 -19.85 -1.12
N LEU A 156 10.33 -21.04 -0.66
CA LEU A 156 9.48 -21.20 0.52
C LEU A 156 10.23 -21.03 1.85
N ASN A 157 11.45 -20.50 1.81
CA ASN A 157 12.17 -20.14 3.02
C ASN A 157 11.40 -19.03 3.78
N PRO A 158 11.05 -19.25 5.06
CA PRO A 158 10.33 -18.26 5.87
C PRO A 158 10.95 -16.85 5.83
N THR A 159 12.26 -16.76 5.81
CA THR A 159 12.97 -15.47 5.73
C THR A 159 12.77 -14.73 4.41
N LYS A 160 12.39 -15.45 3.34
CA LYS A 160 12.17 -14.88 2.00
C LYS A 160 10.72 -14.54 1.70
N ILE A 161 9.77 -15.19 2.41
CA ILE A 161 8.32 -15.01 2.20
C ILE A 161 7.62 -14.27 3.34
N SER A 162 8.33 -13.97 4.44
CA SER A 162 7.81 -13.20 5.56
C SER A 162 8.22 -11.73 5.47
N GLY A 163 7.30 -10.85 5.83
CA GLY A 163 7.58 -9.43 6.03
C GLY A 163 8.24 -9.18 7.38
N ILE A 164 8.66 -7.95 7.64
CA ILE A 164 9.27 -7.55 8.93
C ILE A 164 8.31 -7.75 10.11
N CYS A 165 7.00 -7.77 9.86
CA CYS A 165 5.97 -8.08 10.85
C CYS A 165 5.86 -9.58 11.21
N GLY A 166 6.74 -10.45 10.68
CA GLY A 166 6.72 -11.90 10.91
C GLY A 166 5.61 -12.67 10.19
N ARG A 167 4.65 -12.00 9.55
CA ARG A 167 3.59 -12.63 8.74
C ARG A 167 4.00 -12.75 7.29
N LEU A 168 3.30 -13.60 6.51
CA LEU A 168 3.49 -13.66 5.05
C LEU A 168 3.38 -12.26 4.43
N MET A 169 4.25 -11.98 3.46
CA MET A 169 4.29 -10.68 2.77
C MET A 169 2.95 -10.35 2.12
N CYS A 170 2.42 -9.17 2.40
CA CYS A 170 1.15 -8.69 1.85
C CYS A 170 1.20 -8.47 0.33
N CYS A 171 2.37 -8.16 -0.23
CA CYS A 171 2.56 -8.04 -1.69
C CYS A 171 2.28 -9.34 -2.44
N LEU A 172 2.43 -10.52 -1.82
CA LEU A 172 2.06 -11.80 -2.43
C LEU A 172 0.60 -11.82 -2.90
N LYS A 173 -0.31 -11.30 -2.08
CA LYS A 173 -1.72 -11.20 -2.45
C LYS A 173 -1.96 -10.05 -3.42
N TYR A 174 -1.36 -8.90 -3.17
CA TYR A 174 -1.49 -7.72 -4.02
C TYR A 174 -1.09 -8.00 -5.47
N GLU A 175 0.02 -8.74 -5.67
CA GLU A 175 0.54 -9.08 -6.99
C GLU A 175 -0.03 -10.38 -7.57
N SER A 176 -0.78 -11.17 -6.80
CA SER A 176 -1.28 -12.50 -7.19
C SER A 176 -2.04 -12.51 -8.52
N ASN A 177 -2.82 -11.46 -8.80
CA ASN A 177 -3.58 -11.36 -10.05
C ASN A 177 -2.68 -11.27 -11.28
N CYS A 178 -1.47 -10.72 -11.14
CA CYS A 178 -0.51 -10.61 -12.24
C CYS A 178 0.09 -11.96 -12.63
N TYR A 179 0.22 -12.87 -11.65
CA TYR A 179 0.75 -14.23 -11.88
C TYR A 179 -0.33 -15.20 -12.33
N ASN A 180 -1.57 -15.03 -11.89
CA ASN A 180 -2.70 -15.89 -12.26
C ASN A 180 -3.33 -15.54 -13.62
N GLY A 181 -2.71 -14.67 -14.41
CA GLY A 181 -3.20 -14.26 -15.72
C GLY A 181 -4.47 -13.41 -15.68
N LYS A 182 -4.90 -12.96 -14.49
CA LYS A 182 -6.05 -12.06 -14.29
C LYS A 182 -5.67 -10.58 -14.36
N CYS A 183 -4.39 -10.24 -14.23
CA CYS A 183 -3.92 -8.91 -14.57
C CYS A 183 -4.15 -8.69 -16.06
N ASN A 184 -4.71 -7.54 -16.41
CA ASN A 184 -4.85 -7.15 -17.82
C ASN A 184 -3.60 -7.59 -18.56
N LYS A 185 -3.74 -8.65 -19.35
CA LYS A 185 -2.68 -9.10 -20.23
C LYS A 185 -2.24 -7.83 -20.95
N ARG A 186 -1.04 -7.32 -20.70
CA ARG A 186 -0.32 -6.74 -21.81
C ARG A 186 -0.61 -7.70 -22.94
N LYS A 187 -1.43 -7.30 -23.90
CA LYS A 187 -1.82 -8.15 -25.02
C LYS A 187 -0.54 -8.89 -25.37
N LYS A 188 -0.52 -10.23 -25.26
CA LYS A 188 0.63 -11.01 -25.73
C LYS A 188 0.63 -10.70 -27.21
N ILE A 189 1.39 -9.68 -27.60
CA ILE A 189 1.53 -9.28 -28.98
C ILE A 189 2.15 -10.48 -29.61
N LYS A 190 1.33 -11.18 -30.39
CA LYS A 190 1.82 -12.32 -31.16
C LYS A 190 2.83 -11.76 -32.14
N PRO A 191 3.98 -12.40 -32.32
CA PRO A 191 4.89 -12.00 -33.37
C PRO A 191 4.13 -12.03 -34.70
N PRO A 192 4.25 -11.03 -35.53
CA PRO A 192 3.63 -11.05 -36.85
C PRO A 192 4.21 -12.25 -37.63
N VAL A 193 3.40 -12.82 -38.54
CA VAL A 193 3.86 -13.98 -39.30
C VAL A 193 4.85 -13.52 -40.39
N GLN A 194 5.98 -14.20 -40.50
CA GLN A 194 6.95 -13.91 -41.56
C GLN A 194 6.29 -14.10 -42.92
N GLY A 195 6.35 -13.09 -43.76
CA GLY A 195 5.71 -13.10 -45.08
C GLY A 195 4.28 -12.53 -45.11
N SER A 196 3.67 -12.21 -43.94
CA SER A 196 2.35 -11.57 -43.89
C SER A 196 2.40 -10.12 -44.38
N LYS A 197 1.28 -9.62 -44.91
CA LYS A 197 1.07 -8.20 -45.20
C LYS A 197 0.68 -7.51 -43.87
N VAL A 198 1.31 -6.39 -43.62
CA VAL A 198 1.14 -5.64 -42.37
C VAL A 198 1.01 -4.14 -42.68
N ILE A 199 0.30 -3.46 -41.80
CA ILE A 199 0.16 -2.01 -41.81
C ILE A 199 1.02 -1.44 -40.69
N THR A 200 1.81 -0.43 -41.00
CA THR A 200 2.64 0.32 -40.06
C THR A 200 2.34 1.79 -40.13
N ALA A 201 2.85 2.60 -39.21
CA ALA A 201 2.70 4.06 -39.26
C ALA A 201 3.33 4.70 -40.50
N GLU A 202 4.29 4.02 -41.18
CA GLU A 202 4.99 4.48 -42.38
C GLU A 202 4.38 3.94 -43.67
N GLY A 203 3.39 3.05 -43.60
CA GLY A 203 2.68 2.49 -44.73
C GLY A 203 2.47 0.99 -44.67
N GLU A 204 1.91 0.44 -45.78
CA GLU A 204 1.72 -1.01 -45.93
C GLU A 204 3.02 -1.66 -46.43
N GLY A 205 3.24 -2.89 -45.95
CA GLY A 205 4.43 -3.64 -46.35
C GLY A 205 4.34 -5.13 -45.99
N LYS A 206 5.41 -5.87 -46.30
CA LYS A 206 5.52 -7.29 -46.05
C LYS A 206 6.62 -7.60 -45.01
N VAL A 207 6.33 -8.45 -44.05
CA VAL A 207 7.32 -8.89 -43.05
C VAL A 207 8.38 -9.78 -43.69
N ILE A 208 9.65 -9.33 -43.70
CA ILE A 208 10.77 -10.09 -44.25
C ILE A 208 11.43 -10.94 -43.17
N ASN A 209 11.69 -10.34 -41.99
CA ASN A 209 12.44 -10.99 -40.92
C ASN A 209 11.91 -10.58 -39.54
N LEU A 210 12.09 -11.46 -38.55
CA LEU A 210 11.64 -11.28 -37.17
C LEU A 210 12.81 -11.38 -36.19
N ASN A 211 12.94 -10.39 -35.33
CA ASN A 211 13.90 -10.45 -34.21
C ASN A 211 13.14 -10.73 -32.92
N MET A 212 13.18 -11.99 -32.46
CA MET A 212 12.48 -12.46 -31.26
C MET A 212 13.01 -11.81 -29.97
N GLN A 213 14.32 -11.54 -29.89
CA GLN A 213 14.93 -10.93 -28.70
C GLN A 213 14.55 -9.47 -28.52
N ARG A 214 14.54 -8.71 -29.61
CA ARG A 214 14.19 -7.27 -29.61
C ARG A 214 12.72 -7.01 -29.83
N ARG A 215 11.89 -8.06 -30.06
CA ARG A 215 10.46 -7.94 -30.41
C ARG A 215 10.22 -6.94 -31.52
N SER A 216 11.01 -7.03 -32.58
CA SER A 216 10.91 -6.17 -33.76
C SER A 216 10.80 -7.00 -35.03
N ALA A 217 10.14 -6.44 -36.02
CA ALA A 217 10.00 -7.01 -37.37
C ALA A 217 10.67 -6.10 -38.38
N THR A 218 11.36 -6.68 -39.33
CA THR A 218 11.87 -6.00 -40.52
C THR A 218 10.81 -6.10 -41.60
N ILE A 219 10.31 -4.97 -42.07
CA ILE A 219 9.19 -4.88 -43.00
C ILE A 219 9.69 -4.19 -44.28
N LEU A 220 9.37 -4.78 -45.41
CA LEU A 220 9.55 -4.15 -46.72
C LEU A 220 8.26 -3.44 -47.08
N LEU A 221 8.30 -2.14 -47.15
CA LEU A 221 7.20 -1.31 -47.63
C LEU A 221 7.03 -1.41 -49.17
N ASP A 222 5.86 -1.09 -49.64
CA ASP A 222 5.55 -1.10 -51.11
C ASP A 222 6.47 -0.15 -51.90
N ASP A 223 7.00 0.91 -51.27
CA ASP A 223 7.98 1.84 -51.81
C ASP A 223 9.42 1.26 -51.92
N ARG A 224 9.62 -0.04 -51.70
CA ARG A 224 10.91 -0.74 -51.62
C ARG A 224 11.83 -0.26 -50.50
N LYS A 225 11.34 0.48 -49.52
CA LYS A 225 12.07 0.83 -48.32
C LYS A 225 11.94 -0.26 -47.30
N THR A 226 13.03 -0.53 -46.54
CA THR A 226 13.01 -1.48 -45.44
C THR A 226 13.02 -0.73 -44.14
N ILE A 227 12.05 -1.01 -43.25
CA ILE A 227 11.94 -0.44 -41.93
C ILE A 227 12.01 -1.53 -40.87
N VAL A 228 12.40 -1.14 -39.65
CA VAL A 228 12.36 -2.00 -38.49
C VAL A 228 11.34 -1.42 -37.51
N ALA A 229 10.23 -2.11 -37.31
CA ALA A 229 9.14 -1.69 -36.43
C ALA A 229 9.02 -2.63 -35.22
N SER A 230 8.58 -2.10 -34.07
CA SER A 230 8.20 -2.93 -32.93
C SER A 230 6.95 -3.73 -33.25
N TRP A 231 6.79 -4.92 -32.69
CA TRP A 231 5.56 -5.72 -32.87
C TRP A 231 4.31 -4.97 -32.36
N GLU A 232 4.48 -4.00 -31.50
CA GLU A 232 3.39 -3.16 -30.98
C GLU A 232 2.81 -2.22 -32.03
N ASP A 233 3.64 -1.87 -33.00
CA ASP A 233 3.33 -0.89 -34.04
C ASP A 233 2.93 -1.56 -35.39
N VAL A 234 2.78 -2.89 -35.38
CA VAL A 234 2.50 -3.68 -36.58
C VAL A 234 1.11 -4.30 -36.47
N ILE A 235 0.23 -4.02 -37.43
CA ILE A 235 -1.11 -4.60 -37.51
C ILE A 235 -1.12 -5.56 -38.71
N GLU A 236 -1.39 -6.85 -38.48
CA GLU A 236 -1.60 -7.83 -39.57
C GLU A 236 -2.91 -7.51 -40.29
N LYS A 237 -2.87 -7.55 -41.60
CA LYS A 237 -4.06 -7.42 -42.44
C LYS A 237 -4.66 -8.82 -42.58
N ASP A 238 -5.82 -9.06 -41.93
CA ASP A 238 -6.53 -10.32 -42.06
C ASP A 238 -6.84 -10.62 -43.53
N SER A 239 -6.66 -11.88 -43.91
CA SER A 239 -6.83 -12.36 -45.33
C SER A 239 -8.31 -12.45 -45.75
N GLU A 240 -9.25 -11.85 -45.03
CA GLU A 240 -10.69 -11.91 -45.36
C GLU A 240 -11.23 -10.76 -46.19
N ASP A 241 -10.44 -9.74 -46.49
CA ASP A 241 -10.89 -8.60 -47.35
C ASP A 241 -10.52 -8.75 -48.85
N MET A 242 -10.43 -9.98 -49.34
CA MET A 242 -10.31 -10.23 -50.79
C MET A 242 -11.46 -11.11 -51.28
N GLN A 243 -12.68 -10.55 -51.33
CA GLN A 243 -13.75 -10.98 -52.23
C GLN A 243 -14.49 -9.75 -52.79
#